data_f61fbb6fe290b1c8eca8f4cb3d1df444
#
_entry.id   f61fbb6fe290b1c8eca8f4cb3d1df444
#
_cell.length_a   1.000
_cell.length_b   1.000
_cell.length_c   1.000
_cell.angle_alpha   90.00
_cell.angle_beta   90.00
_cell.angle_gamma   90.00
#
_symmetry.space_group_name_H-M   'P 1'
#
loop_
_entity.id
_entity.type
_entity.pdbx_description
1 polymer ?
#
loop_
_entity_poly.entity_id
_entity_poly.type
_entity_poly.pdbx_seq_one_letter_code
_entity_poly.pdbx_strand_id
1 'polypeptide(L)'
;IVERGSMRDVLSLILKLHDTRKCYGEFPQETSARSFDTFGKKKKQKKQKNLTAWDRVQIARSSDRPSAAEYIDAIFDDFMEFHGDRGVRDDNAIIGGIATLDGQPVTVIGIRKGHTTKENIRCNFGMPSPEGYKKALRLMKQAEKFGRAVIAFVDTPGAFCGLEAEERGQGEAIARNLLEMSDLKVPVLSVVIGEGGSGGALALAVGNEVWMMENATYTILSPEGFASILWKDSRKAPEAAEVMKVTAAHLKELGIIERIIPEEYPASEE
;
A
#
# COMPACT_ATOMS: atom_id res chain seq x y z
N ILE A 1 11.06 -10.58 3.35
CA ILE A 1 11.20 -9.21 3.82
C ILE A 1 12.04 -8.46 2.81
N VAL A 2 11.55 -7.31 2.31
CA VAL A 2 12.38 -6.39 1.54
C VAL A 2 13.49 -5.94 2.48
N GLU A 3 14.75 -6.08 2.08
CA GLU A 3 15.86 -5.61 2.91
C GLU A 3 15.60 -4.18 3.36
N ARG A 4 15.68 -3.94 4.68
CA ARG A 4 15.40 -2.63 5.31
C ARG A 4 16.15 -1.49 4.63
N GLY A 5 17.36 -1.75 4.12
CA GLY A 5 18.17 -0.81 3.34
C GLY A 5 17.56 -0.45 2.00
N SER A 6 17.12 -1.42 1.21
CA SER A 6 16.63 -1.19 -0.16
C SER A 6 15.40 -0.28 -0.21
N MET A 7 14.42 -0.49 0.69
CA MET A 7 13.21 0.34 0.74
C MET A 7 13.53 1.76 1.24
N ARG A 8 14.38 1.90 2.28
CA ARG A 8 14.83 3.21 2.77
C ARG A 8 15.57 4.00 1.70
N ASP A 9 16.51 3.37 0.99
CA ASP A 9 17.28 4.03 -0.05
C ASP A 9 16.40 4.58 -1.17
N VAL A 10 15.38 3.83 -1.57
CA VAL A 10 14.45 4.25 -2.61
C VAL A 10 13.52 5.36 -2.12
N LEU A 11 12.98 5.26 -0.92
CA LEU A 11 12.14 6.31 -0.33
C LEU A 11 12.94 7.60 -0.08
N SER A 12 14.18 7.49 0.41
CA SER A 12 15.11 8.61 0.57
C SER A 12 15.41 9.30 -0.75
N LEU A 13 15.59 8.54 -1.84
CA LEU A 13 15.82 9.10 -3.17
C LEU A 13 14.62 9.92 -3.65
N ILE A 14 13.39 9.45 -3.43
CA ILE A 14 12.17 10.18 -3.80
C ILE A 14 12.06 11.50 -3.03
N LEU A 15 12.31 11.49 -1.72
CA LEU A 15 12.29 12.70 -0.92
C LEU A 15 13.34 13.73 -1.39
N LYS A 16 14.55 13.28 -1.73
CA LYS A 16 15.62 14.12 -2.29
C LYS A 16 15.26 14.70 -3.67
N LEU A 17 14.65 13.90 -4.53
CA LEU A 17 14.18 14.36 -5.85
C LEU A 17 13.08 15.41 -5.74
N HIS A 18 12.27 15.39 -4.69
CA HIS A 18 11.25 16.39 -4.45
C HIS A 18 11.82 17.73 -4.01
N ASP A 19 12.84 17.74 -3.15
CA ASP A 19 13.51 18.99 -2.74
C ASP A 19 14.16 19.70 -3.93
N THR A 20 14.67 18.93 -4.90
CA THR A 20 15.20 19.50 -6.15
C THR A 20 14.10 20.00 -7.10
N ARG A 21 12.87 19.45 -7.07
CA ARG A 21 11.73 19.92 -7.87
C ARG A 21 11.21 21.30 -7.46
N LYS A 22 11.36 21.69 -6.22
CA LYS A 22 11.07 23.08 -5.80
C LYS A 22 11.92 24.12 -6.54
N CYS A 23 13.00 23.68 -7.18
CA CYS A 23 13.95 24.54 -7.88
C CYS A 23 13.89 24.44 -9.42
N TYR A 24 13.53 23.29 -10.05
CA TYR A 24 13.52 23.13 -11.52
C TYR A 24 12.66 21.95 -12.00
N GLY A 25 11.81 22.21 -13.01
CA GLY A 25 10.81 21.28 -13.53
C GLY A 25 11.30 20.32 -14.63
N GLU A 26 12.24 19.42 -14.37
CA GLU A 26 12.51 18.29 -15.29
C GLU A 26 13.14 17.12 -14.54
N PHE A 27 12.72 15.88 -14.89
CA PHE A 27 13.27 14.65 -14.35
C PHE A 27 14.59 14.26 -15.01
N PRO A 28 15.62 13.86 -14.26
CA PRO A 28 16.77 13.15 -14.84
C PRO A 28 16.35 11.71 -15.19
N GLN A 29 16.62 11.30 -16.41
CA GLN A 29 16.56 9.90 -16.83
C GLN A 29 17.61 9.08 -16.06
N GLU A 30 17.22 7.87 -15.72
CA GLU A 30 17.96 6.75 -15.12
C GLU A 30 19.45 6.99 -14.78
N THR A 31 19.78 7.12 -13.52
CA THR A 31 21.14 6.86 -13.04
C THR A 31 21.26 5.39 -12.65
N SER A 32 22.21 4.73 -13.31
CA SER A 32 22.58 3.32 -13.13
C SER A 32 22.69 2.92 -11.67
N ALA A 33 22.00 1.83 -11.32
CA ALA A 33 22.15 1.15 -10.04
C ALA A 33 23.61 0.80 -9.77
N ARG A 34 24.21 1.38 -8.74
CA ARG A 34 25.47 0.90 -8.18
C ARG A 34 25.18 -0.38 -7.42
N SER A 35 25.75 -1.49 -7.91
CA SER A 35 25.80 -2.76 -7.19
C SER A 35 26.57 -2.59 -5.88
N PHE A 36 25.93 -2.79 -4.76
CA PHE A 36 26.60 -3.04 -3.50
C PHE A 36 26.69 -4.55 -3.29
N ASP A 37 27.89 -5.08 -3.55
CA ASP A 37 28.29 -6.39 -3.05
C ASP A 37 28.44 -6.32 -1.53
N THR A 38 27.62 -6.99 -0.77
CA THR A 38 27.82 -7.21 0.66
C THR A 38 27.67 -8.67 1.05
N PHE A 39 28.80 -9.17 1.46
CA PHE A 39 29.07 -10.26 2.41
C PHE A 39 27.94 -11.26 2.76
N GLY A 40 28.14 -12.49 2.24
CA GLY A 40 28.12 -13.63 3.14
C GLY A 40 26.92 -14.54 3.13
N LYS A 41 27.14 -15.70 2.53
CA LYS A 41 26.42 -16.98 2.54
C LYS A 41 25.44 -17.17 1.38
N LYS A 42 25.97 -17.80 0.33
CA LYS A 42 25.18 -18.44 -0.75
C LYS A 42 24.24 -19.50 -0.15
N LYS A 43 23.04 -19.11 0.23
CA LYS A 43 21.89 -20.03 0.25
C LYS A 43 21.48 -20.25 -1.20
N LYS A 44 21.36 -21.51 -1.63
CA LYS A 44 20.93 -21.90 -2.97
C LYS A 44 19.67 -21.15 -3.34
N GLN A 45 19.76 -20.27 -4.35
CA GLN A 45 18.59 -19.66 -5.01
C GLN A 45 17.68 -20.78 -5.50
N LYS A 46 16.57 -21.03 -4.83
CA LYS A 46 15.43 -21.70 -5.44
C LYS A 46 14.90 -20.71 -6.50
N LYS A 47 15.08 -21.05 -7.79
CA LYS A 47 14.42 -20.33 -8.89
C LYS A 47 12.95 -20.14 -8.51
N GLN A 48 12.48 -18.87 -8.46
CA GLN A 48 11.05 -18.59 -8.40
C GLN A 48 10.37 -19.41 -9.52
N LYS A 49 9.44 -20.28 -9.14
CA LYS A 49 8.53 -20.91 -10.10
C LYS A 49 7.82 -19.77 -10.83
N ASN A 50 7.47 -19.97 -12.11
CA ASN A 50 6.57 -19.06 -12.80
C ASN A 50 5.23 -19.04 -12.06
N LEU A 51 5.05 -18.06 -11.15
CA LEU A 51 3.84 -17.90 -10.36
C LEU A 51 2.72 -17.40 -11.29
N THR A 52 1.56 -18.05 -11.24
CA THR A 52 0.34 -17.60 -11.90
C THR A 52 -0.21 -16.35 -11.21
N ALA A 53 -1.13 -15.63 -11.85
CA ALA A 53 -1.80 -14.51 -11.21
C ALA A 53 -2.57 -14.97 -9.96
N TRP A 54 -3.13 -16.18 -9.98
CA TRP A 54 -3.81 -16.75 -8.82
C TRP A 54 -2.86 -17.07 -7.66
N ASP A 55 -1.67 -17.60 -7.93
CA ASP A 55 -0.66 -17.83 -6.90
C ASP A 55 -0.29 -16.49 -6.21
N ARG A 56 -0.13 -15.42 -6.97
CA ARG A 56 0.15 -14.08 -6.40
C ARG A 56 -1.02 -13.54 -5.58
N VAL A 57 -2.28 -13.79 -5.99
CA VAL A 57 -3.47 -13.48 -5.18
C VAL A 57 -3.42 -14.21 -3.82
N GLN A 58 -3.05 -15.50 -3.81
CA GLN A 58 -2.93 -16.26 -2.57
C GLN A 58 -1.79 -15.74 -1.68
N ILE A 59 -0.64 -15.40 -2.27
CA ILE A 59 0.49 -14.79 -1.55
C ILE A 59 0.10 -13.43 -0.96
N ALA A 60 -0.58 -12.57 -1.72
CA ALA A 60 -1.04 -11.26 -1.26
C ALA A 60 -1.98 -11.35 -0.04
N ARG A 61 -2.74 -12.46 0.07
CA ARG A 61 -3.71 -12.75 1.13
C ARG A 61 -3.13 -13.50 2.32
N SER A 62 -1.88 -13.96 2.23
CA SER A 62 -1.27 -14.75 3.30
C SER A 62 -1.25 -13.97 4.61
N SER A 63 -1.63 -14.65 5.71
CA SER A 63 -1.54 -14.11 7.07
C SER A 63 -0.11 -13.86 7.54
N ASP A 64 0.86 -14.52 6.90
CA ASP A 64 2.28 -14.40 7.24
C ASP A 64 2.95 -13.22 6.52
N ARG A 65 2.21 -12.56 5.62
CA ARG A 65 2.71 -11.38 4.90
C ARG A 65 2.83 -10.20 5.86
N PRO A 66 3.98 -9.46 5.85
CA PRO A 66 4.16 -8.31 6.74
C PRO A 66 3.05 -7.27 6.59
N SER A 67 2.54 -6.82 7.72
CA SER A 67 1.51 -5.77 7.80
C SER A 67 2.11 -4.38 7.66
N ALA A 68 1.28 -3.37 7.41
CA ALA A 68 1.72 -1.97 7.36
C ALA A 68 2.46 -1.53 8.63
N ALA A 69 2.09 -2.05 9.82
CA ALA A 69 2.75 -1.71 11.07
C ALA A 69 4.21 -2.21 11.09
N GLU A 70 4.46 -3.41 10.57
CA GLU A 70 5.82 -3.98 10.49
C GLU A 70 6.68 -3.25 9.45
N TYR A 71 6.12 -2.84 8.33
CA TYR A 71 6.82 -1.96 7.39
C TYR A 71 7.17 -0.61 8.02
N ILE A 72 6.26 -0.03 8.80
CA ILE A 72 6.52 1.24 9.50
C ILE A 72 7.67 1.06 10.50
N ASP A 73 7.62 0.04 11.33
CA ASP A 73 8.67 -0.25 12.33
C ASP A 73 10.03 -0.56 11.68
N ALA A 74 10.01 -1.27 10.54
CA ALA A 74 11.24 -1.66 9.85
C ALA A 74 11.92 -0.50 9.10
N ILE A 75 11.16 0.44 8.56
CA ILE A 75 11.65 1.46 7.62
C ILE A 75 11.94 2.79 8.31
N PHE A 76 11.08 3.22 9.23
CA PHE A 76 11.10 4.54 9.81
C PHE A 76 11.67 4.55 11.23
N ASP A 77 12.18 5.71 11.63
CA ASP A 77 12.59 5.99 12.99
C ASP A 77 11.52 6.89 13.67
N ASP A 78 11.44 6.87 15.00
CA ASP A 78 10.63 7.77 15.84
C ASP A 78 9.14 7.85 15.44
N PHE A 79 8.53 6.72 15.08
CA PHE A 79 7.12 6.71 14.70
C PHE A 79 6.22 7.08 15.88
N MET A 80 5.45 8.16 15.72
CA MET A 80 4.43 8.62 16.67
C MET A 80 3.04 8.44 16.06
N GLU A 81 2.28 7.48 16.56
CA GLU A 81 0.93 7.20 16.07
C GLU A 81 -0.09 8.26 16.52
N PHE A 82 -0.97 8.67 15.61
CA PHE A 82 -2.09 9.55 15.89
C PHE A 82 -3.43 8.83 15.69
N HIS A 83 -4.32 9.00 16.66
CA HIS A 83 -5.59 8.30 16.73
C HIS A 83 -6.78 9.20 16.41
N GLY A 84 -7.88 8.58 15.97
CA GLY A 84 -9.20 9.17 15.79
C GLY A 84 -9.37 10.08 14.58
N ASP A 85 -10.61 10.16 14.12
CA ASP A 85 -11.04 10.99 12.99
C ASP A 85 -11.36 12.44 13.39
N ARG A 86 -11.34 12.76 14.67
CA ARG A 86 -11.82 14.03 15.29
C ARG A 86 -13.32 14.26 15.15
N GLY A 87 -14.08 13.24 14.82
CA GLY A 87 -15.54 13.27 14.69
C GLY A 87 -16.20 12.24 15.57
N VAL A 88 -16.16 10.99 15.17
CA VAL A 88 -16.92 9.91 15.80
C VAL A 88 -16.05 9.00 16.64
N ARG A 89 -14.99 8.40 16.07
CA ARG A 89 -14.15 7.42 16.77
C ARG A 89 -12.81 7.20 16.09
N ASP A 90 -11.99 6.32 16.66
CA ASP A 90 -10.82 5.76 15.98
C ASP A 90 -11.18 4.51 15.17
N ASP A 91 -10.33 4.19 14.18
CA ASP A 91 -10.40 2.97 13.40
C ASP A 91 -9.05 2.25 13.43
N ASN A 92 -9.03 1.04 13.98
CA ASN A 92 -7.82 0.24 14.09
C ASN A 92 -7.34 -0.34 12.75
N ALA A 93 -8.18 -0.32 11.70
CA ALA A 93 -7.78 -0.72 10.36
C ALA A 93 -6.83 0.30 9.71
N ILE A 94 -6.77 1.54 10.23
CA ILE A 94 -5.80 2.55 9.81
C ILE A 94 -4.81 2.84 10.94
N ILE A 95 -3.54 2.62 10.67
CA ILE A 95 -2.41 3.13 11.44
C ILE A 95 -1.85 4.36 10.75
N GLY A 96 -1.50 5.41 11.48
CA GLY A 96 -0.88 6.57 10.85
C GLY A 96 -0.36 7.58 11.86
N GLY A 97 0.63 8.32 11.44
CA GLY A 97 1.33 9.26 12.32
C GLY A 97 2.46 9.99 11.62
N ILE A 98 3.36 10.51 12.44
CA ILE A 98 4.60 11.16 12.00
C ILE A 98 5.76 10.23 12.32
N ALA A 99 6.71 10.17 11.41
CA ALA A 99 7.94 9.40 11.57
C ALA A 99 9.12 10.15 10.96
N THR A 100 10.32 9.61 11.16
CA THR A 100 11.54 10.11 10.53
C THR A 100 12.06 9.12 9.51
N LEU A 101 12.37 9.60 8.30
CA LEU A 101 13.03 8.83 7.24
C LEU A 101 14.32 9.56 6.83
N ASP A 102 15.48 8.96 7.10
CA ASP A 102 16.79 9.57 6.88
C ASP A 102 16.93 10.99 7.42
N GLY A 103 16.42 11.21 8.65
CA GLY A 103 16.45 12.50 9.32
C GLY A 103 15.39 13.50 8.83
N GLN A 104 14.53 13.13 7.87
CA GLN A 104 13.45 13.98 7.37
C GLN A 104 12.11 13.57 7.98
N PRO A 105 11.30 14.53 8.49
CA PRO A 105 9.98 14.22 9.01
C PRO A 105 9.02 13.91 7.89
N VAL A 106 8.33 12.78 8.00
CA VAL A 106 7.32 12.31 7.05
C VAL A 106 6.02 11.98 7.77
N THR A 107 4.91 11.97 7.03
CA THR A 107 3.64 11.42 7.49
C THR A 107 3.47 10.03 6.88
N VAL A 108 3.25 9.04 7.73
CA VAL A 108 3.07 7.65 7.31
C VAL A 108 1.66 7.21 7.65
N ILE A 109 1.01 6.54 6.70
CA ILE A 109 -0.34 6.01 6.85
C ILE A 109 -0.34 4.60 6.31
N GLY A 110 -1.03 3.66 6.97
CA GLY A 110 -1.12 2.28 6.49
C GLY A 110 -2.47 1.66 6.78
N ILE A 111 -2.93 0.80 5.87
CA ILE A 111 -4.05 -0.10 6.16
C ILE A 111 -3.46 -1.34 6.80
N ARG A 112 -3.96 -1.71 7.97
CA ARG A 112 -3.43 -2.76 8.82
C ARG A 112 -4.31 -3.98 8.81
N LYS A 113 -3.74 -5.14 8.47
CA LYS A 113 -4.25 -6.47 8.79
C LYS A 113 -3.54 -7.03 10.01
N GLY A 114 -4.13 -8.03 10.65
CA GLY A 114 -3.51 -8.78 11.74
C GLY A 114 -3.01 -10.14 11.25
N HIS A 115 -2.11 -10.77 12.02
CA HIS A 115 -1.65 -12.14 11.77
C HIS A 115 -2.53 -13.20 12.47
N THR A 116 -3.22 -12.80 13.52
CA THR A 116 -4.14 -13.68 14.26
C THR A 116 -5.59 -13.29 14.00
N THR A 117 -6.51 -14.23 14.20
CA THR A 117 -7.96 -13.96 14.10
C THR A 117 -8.38 -12.80 15.01
N LYS A 118 -7.84 -12.73 16.23
CA LYS A 118 -8.15 -11.66 17.19
C LYS A 118 -7.71 -10.28 16.69
N GLU A 119 -6.51 -10.20 16.12
CA GLU A 119 -5.99 -8.97 15.52
C GLU A 119 -6.77 -8.58 14.28
N ASN A 120 -7.10 -9.54 13.42
CA ASN A 120 -7.91 -9.29 12.23
C ASN A 120 -9.31 -8.75 12.59
N ILE A 121 -9.98 -9.31 13.60
CA ILE A 121 -11.24 -8.77 14.12
C ILE A 121 -11.05 -7.33 14.59
N ARG A 122 -9.98 -7.04 15.34
CA ARG A 122 -9.69 -5.69 15.84
C ARG A 122 -9.45 -4.68 14.72
N CYS A 123 -8.79 -5.11 13.63
CA CYS A 123 -8.49 -4.29 12.46
C CYS A 123 -9.54 -4.42 11.35
N ASN A 124 -10.71 -5.00 11.67
CA ASN A 124 -11.79 -5.24 10.72
C ASN A 124 -11.31 -5.92 9.42
N PHE A 125 -10.39 -6.90 9.55
CA PHE A 125 -9.76 -7.62 8.42
C PHE A 125 -9.09 -6.72 7.37
N GLY A 126 -8.59 -5.57 7.80
CA GLY A 126 -8.00 -4.58 6.89
C GLY A 126 -9.04 -3.83 6.06
N MET A 127 -10.29 -3.80 6.49
CA MET A 127 -11.38 -3.06 5.82
C MET A 127 -11.70 -1.77 6.60
N PRO A 128 -11.18 -0.60 6.21
CA PRO A 128 -11.43 0.62 6.95
C PRO A 128 -12.89 1.06 6.90
N SER A 129 -13.37 1.56 8.04
CA SER A 129 -14.64 2.29 8.18
C SER A 129 -14.48 3.74 7.71
N PRO A 130 -15.57 4.53 7.60
CA PRO A 130 -15.48 5.95 7.23
C PRO A 130 -14.52 6.74 8.13
N GLU A 131 -14.47 6.40 9.41
CA GLU A 131 -13.57 7.03 10.39
C GLU A 131 -12.10 6.80 10.07
N GLY A 132 -11.75 5.61 9.55
CA GLY A 132 -10.39 5.30 9.10
C GLY A 132 -9.96 6.18 7.95
N TYR A 133 -10.79 6.34 6.92
CA TYR A 133 -10.50 7.24 5.79
C TYR A 133 -10.47 8.71 6.20
N LYS A 134 -11.36 9.17 7.08
CA LYS A 134 -11.36 10.52 7.65
C LYS A 134 -10.08 10.78 8.48
N LYS A 135 -9.64 9.79 9.28
CA LYS A 135 -8.36 9.84 10.00
C LYS A 135 -7.18 9.98 9.03
N ALA A 136 -7.14 9.16 7.98
CA ALA A 136 -6.10 9.23 6.95
C ALA A 136 -6.06 10.62 6.28
N LEU A 137 -7.21 11.14 5.85
CA LEU A 137 -7.31 12.47 5.25
C LEU A 137 -6.83 13.57 6.19
N ARG A 138 -7.21 13.51 7.46
CA ARG A 138 -6.75 14.47 8.46
C ARG A 138 -5.23 14.49 8.57
N LEU A 139 -4.58 13.32 8.53
CA LEU A 139 -3.13 13.22 8.58
C LEU A 139 -2.47 13.76 7.30
N MET A 140 -3.07 13.51 6.13
CA MET A 140 -2.61 14.07 4.86
C MET A 140 -2.71 15.60 4.82
N LYS A 141 -3.83 16.17 5.28
CA LYS A 141 -3.98 17.63 5.36
C LYS A 141 -3.04 18.25 6.38
N GLN A 142 -2.74 17.53 7.47
CA GLN A 142 -1.70 17.97 8.41
C GLN A 142 -0.30 17.88 7.78
N ALA A 143 -0.02 16.85 6.99
CA ALA A 143 1.23 16.74 6.26
C ALA A 143 1.42 17.92 5.31
N GLU A 144 0.39 18.25 4.52
CA GLU A 144 0.39 19.40 3.63
C GLU A 144 0.67 20.71 4.36
N LYS A 145 -0.03 20.96 5.48
CA LYS A 145 0.15 22.17 6.29
C LYS A 145 1.59 22.36 6.79
N PHE A 146 2.29 21.28 7.10
CA PHE A 146 3.63 21.30 7.64
C PHE A 146 4.73 20.95 6.62
N GLY A 147 4.37 20.76 5.35
CA GLY A 147 5.31 20.50 4.27
C GLY A 147 5.96 19.10 4.33
N ARG A 148 5.30 18.11 4.95
CA ARG A 148 5.83 16.73 5.04
C ARG A 148 5.33 15.89 3.87
N ALA A 149 6.20 15.05 3.32
CA ALA A 149 5.80 14.01 2.39
C ALA A 149 4.85 13.00 3.07
N VAL A 150 3.95 12.41 2.28
CA VAL A 150 3.02 11.35 2.71
C VAL A 150 3.46 10.03 2.09
N ILE A 151 3.56 8.99 2.92
CA ILE A 151 3.82 7.63 2.48
C ILE A 151 2.64 6.76 2.96
N ALA A 152 1.95 6.13 2.00
CA ALA A 152 0.77 5.32 2.26
C ALA A 152 1.04 3.85 1.94
N PHE A 153 0.84 2.95 2.90
CA PHE A 153 0.88 1.50 2.70
C PHE A 153 -0.53 0.95 2.55
N VAL A 154 -0.79 0.27 1.44
CA VAL A 154 -2.11 -0.24 1.08
C VAL A 154 -2.13 -1.76 1.16
N ASP A 155 -2.97 -2.29 2.05
CA ASP A 155 -3.27 -3.72 2.15
C ASP A 155 -4.70 -3.93 2.65
N THR A 156 -5.64 -4.03 1.71
CA THR A 156 -7.06 -4.17 2.01
C THR A 156 -7.78 -5.00 0.96
N PRO A 157 -8.71 -5.88 1.34
CA PRO A 157 -9.64 -6.50 0.40
C PRO A 157 -10.70 -5.52 -0.12
N GLY A 158 -10.87 -4.36 0.53
CA GLY A 158 -11.84 -3.32 0.21
C GLY A 158 -12.23 -2.50 1.42
N ALA A 159 -13.08 -1.51 1.23
CA ALA A 159 -13.67 -0.75 2.32
C ALA A 159 -14.72 -1.61 3.07
N PHE A 160 -14.95 -1.33 4.35
CA PHE A 160 -16.00 -2.01 5.11
C PHE A 160 -17.38 -1.71 4.53
N CYS A 161 -18.16 -2.75 4.25
CA CYS A 161 -19.45 -2.68 3.56
C CYS A 161 -20.66 -2.94 4.52
N GLY A 162 -20.56 -2.55 5.78
CA GLY A 162 -21.65 -2.71 6.76
C GLY A 162 -22.63 -1.53 6.74
N LEU A 163 -23.87 -1.78 7.20
CA LEU A 163 -24.94 -0.76 7.33
C LEU A 163 -24.43 0.49 8.07
N GLU A 164 -23.78 0.30 9.20
CA GLU A 164 -23.21 1.40 9.99
C GLU A 164 -22.18 2.25 9.21
N ALA A 165 -21.43 1.65 8.30
CA ALA A 165 -20.48 2.39 7.47
C ALA A 165 -21.19 3.23 6.42
N GLU A 166 -22.25 2.69 5.80
CA GLU A 166 -23.09 3.45 4.86
C GLU A 166 -23.77 4.63 5.55
N GLU A 167 -24.36 4.44 6.73
CA GLU A 167 -24.99 5.49 7.53
C GLU A 167 -24.02 6.61 7.90
N ARG A 168 -22.71 6.31 8.07
CA ARG A 168 -21.67 7.29 8.41
C ARG A 168 -20.89 7.80 7.20
N GLY A 169 -21.38 7.50 5.98
CA GLY A 169 -20.87 8.07 4.74
C GLY A 169 -19.59 7.41 4.22
N GLN A 170 -19.59 6.06 4.09
CA GLN A 170 -18.44 5.33 3.58
C GLN A 170 -18.02 5.79 2.18
N GLY A 171 -19.00 5.89 1.26
CA GLY A 171 -18.72 6.35 -0.10
C GLY A 171 -18.22 7.79 -0.15
N GLU A 172 -18.76 8.68 0.66
CA GLU A 172 -18.31 10.07 0.77
C GLU A 172 -16.87 10.15 1.32
N ALA A 173 -16.53 9.39 2.35
CA ALA A 173 -15.20 9.38 2.94
C ALA A 173 -14.13 8.94 1.91
N ILE A 174 -14.43 7.92 1.12
CA ILE A 174 -13.58 7.46 0.03
C ILE A 174 -13.45 8.55 -1.06
N ALA A 175 -14.58 9.06 -1.55
CA ALA A 175 -14.59 10.07 -2.62
C ALA A 175 -13.84 11.35 -2.21
N ARG A 176 -13.98 11.76 -0.96
CA ARG A 176 -13.24 12.92 -0.42
C ARG A 176 -11.75 12.66 -0.35
N ASN A 177 -11.31 11.46 0.05
CA ASN A 177 -9.90 11.12 0.02
C ASN A 177 -9.33 11.20 -1.41
N LEU A 178 -10.04 10.67 -2.42
CA LEU A 178 -9.61 10.76 -3.81
C LEU A 178 -9.43 12.22 -4.25
N LEU A 179 -10.42 13.07 -3.98
CA LEU A 179 -10.41 14.48 -4.35
C LEU A 179 -9.25 15.23 -3.66
N GLU A 180 -9.15 15.10 -2.35
CA GLU A 180 -8.18 15.85 -1.56
C GLU A 180 -6.74 15.37 -1.78
N MET A 181 -6.53 14.04 -1.97
CA MET A 181 -5.21 13.49 -2.30
C MET A 181 -4.70 14.00 -3.64
N SER A 182 -5.58 14.13 -4.64
CA SER A 182 -5.20 14.63 -5.97
C SER A 182 -4.75 16.10 -5.95
N ASP A 183 -5.14 16.87 -4.92
CA ASP A 183 -4.81 18.31 -4.79
C ASP A 183 -3.70 18.57 -3.74
N LEU A 184 -3.20 17.57 -3.04
CA LEU A 184 -2.13 17.76 -2.04
C LEU A 184 -0.88 18.41 -2.67
N LYS A 185 -0.34 19.42 -1.99
CA LYS A 185 0.85 20.17 -2.43
C LYS A 185 2.16 19.60 -1.89
N VAL A 186 2.12 18.42 -1.30
CA VAL A 186 3.28 17.66 -0.81
C VAL A 186 3.39 16.34 -1.57
N PRO A 187 4.58 15.72 -1.65
CA PRO A 187 4.73 14.42 -2.29
C PRO A 187 3.87 13.37 -1.62
N VAL A 188 3.22 12.55 -2.41
CA VAL A 188 2.47 11.38 -1.95
C VAL A 188 3.01 10.14 -2.69
N LEU A 189 3.54 9.20 -1.93
CA LEU A 189 3.90 7.88 -2.40
C LEU A 189 2.93 6.86 -1.83
N SER A 190 2.28 6.09 -2.69
CA SER A 190 1.44 4.97 -2.27
C SER A 190 2.12 3.65 -2.63
N VAL A 191 2.17 2.72 -1.67
CA VAL A 191 2.80 1.41 -1.86
C VAL A 191 1.77 0.31 -1.58
N VAL A 192 1.40 -0.46 -2.59
CA VAL A 192 0.55 -1.65 -2.42
C VAL A 192 1.41 -2.80 -1.93
N ILE A 193 1.24 -3.17 -0.66
CA ILE A 193 2.07 -4.18 0.01
C ILE A 193 1.44 -5.58 0.06
N GLY A 194 0.13 -5.68 -0.18
CA GLY A 194 -0.63 -6.93 -0.18
C GLY A 194 -1.80 -6.85 -1.16
N GLU A 195 -3.03 -6.88 -0.67
CA GLU A 195 -4.22 -6.67 -1.50
C GLU A 195 -4.51 -5.18 -1.69
N GLY A 196 -4.74 -4.77 -2.92
CA GLY A 196 -5.26 -3.45 -3.27
C GLY A 196 -6.70 -3.57 -3.78
N GLY A 197 -7.68 -3.65 -2.85
CA GLY A 197 -9.08 -3.91 -3.19
C GLY A 197 -9.89 -2.64 -3.44
N SER A 198 -10.32 -2.42 -4.68
CA SER A 198 -11.37 -1.48 -5.08
C SER A 198 -11.19 -0.05 -4.54
N GLY A 199 -12.31 0.65 -4.29
CA GLY A 199 -12.32 2.00 -3.73
C GLY A 199 -11.64 2.11 -2.36
N GLY A 200 -11.64 1.03 -1.58
CA GLY A 200 -10.95 0.99 -0.29
C GLY A 200 -9.44 1.19 -0.40
N ALA A 201 -8.82 0.54 -1.37
CA ALA A 201 -7.43 0.75 -1.70
C ALA A 201 -7.20 2.12 -2.38
N LEU A 202 -8.04 2.46 -3.34
CA LEU A 202 -7.92 3.69 -4.12
C LEU A 202 -7.94 4.94 -3.24
N ALA A 203 -8.71 4.93 -2.13
CA ALA A 203 -8.77 6.03 -1.18
C ALA A 203 -7.42 6.40 -0.52
N LEU A 204 -6.39 5.55 -0.67
CA LEU A 204 -5.01 5.79 -0.23
C LEU A 204 -3.98 5.57 -1.36
N ALA A 205 -4.42 5.31 -2.58
CA ALA A 205 -3.55 5.00 -3.72
C ALA A 205 -3.55 6.09 -4.80
N VAL A 206 -4.10 7.28 -4.53
CA VAL A 206 -4.00 8.45 -5.40
C VAL A 206 -2.75 9.23 -5.00
N GLY A 207 -1.59 8.77 -5.48
CA GLY A 207 -0.30 9.40 -5.19
C GLY A 207 0.36 10.01 -6.43
N ASN A 208 1.44 10.75 -6.22
CA ASN A 208 2.32 11.17 -7.31
C ASN A 208 3.02 9.96 -7.93
N GLU A 209 3.28 8.94 -7.11
CA GLU A 209 3.74 7.63 -7.54
C GLU A 209 2.98 6.53 -6.79
N VAL A 210 2.65 5.47 -7.50
CA VAL A 210 2.09 4.25 -6.96
C VAL A 210 3.07 3.11 -7.21
N TRP A 211 3.59 2.55 -6.14
CA TRP A 211 4.47 1.39 -6.20
C TRP A 211 3.76 0.15 -5.71
N MET A 212 4.27 -0.99 -6.09
CA MET A 212 3.65 -2.25 -5.75
C MET A 212 4.69 -3.32 -5.47
N MET A 213 4.51 -4.07 -4.39
CA MET A 213 5.30 -5.28 -4.13
C MET A 213 5.06 -6.30 -5.25
N GLU A 214 6.09 -7.08 -5.59
CA GLU A 214 6.04 -8.02 -6.72
C GLU A 214 4.89 -9.02 -6.63
N ASN A 215 4.58 -9.50 -5.43
CA ASN A 215 3.50 -10.47 -5.19
C ASN A 215 2.23 -9.82 -4.61
N ALA A 216 2.12 -8.51 -4.62
CA ALA A 216 0.87 -7.82 -4.30
C ALA A 216 -0.11 -7.86 -5.48
N THR A 217 -1.37 -7.54 -5.22
CA THR A 217 -2.43 -7.44 -6.24
C THR A 217 -3.16 -6.12 -6.11
N TYR A 218 -3.58 -5.53 -7.24
CA TYR A 218 -4.39 -4.32 -7.22
C TYR A 218 -5.53 -4.45 -8.24
N THR A 219 -6.77 -4.34 -7.77
CA THR A 219 -7.95 -4.65 -8.59
C THR A 219 -9.21 -3.95 -8.09
N ILE A 220 -10.15 -3.70 -8.99
CA ILE A 220 -11.46 -3.10 -8.65
C ILE A 220 -12.44 -4.11 -8.05
N LEU A 221 -12.20 -5.41 -8.20
CA LEU A 221 -13.09 -6.49 -7.79
C LEU A 221 -12.27 -7.75 -7.50
N SER A 222 -12.68 -8.56 -6.54
CA SER A 222 -12.00 -9.84 -6.31
C SER A 222 -12.16 -10.80 -7.50
N PRO A 223 -11.20 -11.68 -7.80
CA PRO A 223 -11.33 -12.67 -8.85
C PRO A 223 -12.56 -13.57 -8.70
N GLU A 224 -12.92 -13.91 -7.46
CA GLU A 224 -14.13 -14.68 -7.13
C GLU A 224 -15.39 -13.88 -7.48
N GLY A 225 -15.42 -12.59 -7.16
CA GLY A 225 -16.52 -11.69 -7.50
C GLY A 225 -16.68 -11.54 -9.01
N PHE A 226 -15.56 -11.32 -9.72
CA PHE A 226 -15.53 -11.25 -11.18
C PHE A 226 -16.09 -12.52 -11.83
N ALA A 227 -15.60 -13.70 -11.41
CA ALA A 227 -16.04 -14.98 -11.91
C ALA A 227 -17.53 -15.23 -11.63
N SER A 228 -18.02 -14.84 -10.45
CA SER A 228 -19.43 -14.96 -10.06
C SER A 228 -20.32 -14.07 -10.92
N ILE A 229 -19.93 -12.85 -11.20
CA ILE A 229 -20.72 -11.90 -11.99
C ILE A 229 -20.78 -12.31 -13.45
N LEU A 230 -19.61 -12.55 -14.08
CA LEU A 230 -19.54 -12.79 -15.51
C LEU A 230 -19.82 -14.25 -15.90
N TRP A 231 -19.33 -15.21 -15.12
CA TRP A 231 -19.39 -16.63 -15.47
C TRP A 231 -20.34 -17.44 -14.61
N LYS A 232 -20.97 -16.81 -13.61
CA LYS A 232 -21.88 -17.42 -12.65
C LYS A 232 -21.24 -18.60 -11.88
N ASP A 233 -19.90 -18.60 -11.76
CA ASP A 233 -19.15 -19.65 -11.08
C ASP A 233 -17.89 -19.09 -10.40
N SER A 234 -17.94 -18.90 -9.08
CA SER A 234 -16.82 -18.38 -8.29
C SER A 234 -15.57 -19.29 -8.28
N ARG A 235 -15.74 -20.59 -8.59
CA ARG A 235 -14.62 -21.55 -8.68
C ARG A 235 -13.65 -21.23 -9.82
N LYS A 236 -14.07 -20.41 -10.77
CA LYS A 236 -13.23 -19.90 -11.87
C LYS A 236 -12.40 -18.69 -11.48
N ALA A 237 -12.24 -18.41 -10.20
CA ALA A 237 -11.39 -17.31 -9.71
C ALA A 237 -9.94 -17.37 -10.23
N PRO A 238 -9.28 -18.54 -10.37
CA PRO A 238 -7.94 -18.61 -10.97
C PRO A 238 -7.89 -18.08 -12.40
N GLU A 239 -8.86 -18.47 -13.25
CA GLU A 239 -8.97 -17.98 -14.63
C GLU A 239 -9.29 -16.48 -14.65
N ALA A 240 -10.15 -16.04 -13.73
CA ALA A 240 -10.50 -14.63 -13.57
C ALA A 240 -9.28 -13.77 -13.22
N ALA A 241 -8.41 -14.22 -12.32
CA ALA A 241 -7.20 -13.50 -11.93
C ALA A 241 -6.27 -13.23 -13.12
N GLU A 242 -6.13 -14.20 -14.05
CA GLU A 242 -5.36 -14.02 -15.28
C GLU A 242 -6.01 -13.01 -16.24
N VAL A 243 -7.32 -13.10 -16.45
CA VAL A 243 -8.07 -12.21 -17.35
C VAL A 243 -8.07 -10.77 -16.83
N MET A 244 -8.19 -10.57 -15.52
CA MET A 244 -8.26 -9.26 -14.88
C MET A 244 -6.92 -8.52 -14.84
N LYS A 245 -5.79 -9.19 -15.09
CA LYS A 245 -4.44 -8.59 -15.09
C LYS A 245 -4.11 -7.85 -13.80
N VAL A 246 -4.35 -8.49 -12.65
CA VAL A 246 -4.27 -7.88 -11.32
C VAL A 246 -2.86 -7.80 -10.73
N THR A 247 -1.84 -8.37 -11.39
CA THR A 247 -0.48 -8.48 -10.87
C THR A 247 0.35 -7.22 -11.11
N ALA A 248 1.38 -7.02 -10.31
CA ALA A 248 2.29 -5.89 -10.44
C ALA A 248 2.90 -5.76 -11.86
N ALA A 249 3.26 -6.89 -12.49
CA ALA A 249 3.81 -6.90 -13.84
C ALA A 249 2.80 -6.34 -14.87
N HIS A 250 1.56 -6.82 -14.82
CA HIS A 250 0.50 -6.35 -15.72
C HIS A 250 0.18 -4.85 -15.51
N LEU A 251 0.09 -4.42 -14.24
CA LEU A 251 -0.25 -3.03 -13.92
C LEU A 251 0.86 -2.05 -14.28
N LYS A 252 2.12 -2.51 -14.19
CA LYS A 252 3.26 -1.74 -14.69
C LYS A 252 3.24 -1.59 -16.21
N GLU A 253 2.95 -2.67 -16.94
CA GLU A 253 2.80 -2.66 -18.40
C GLU A 253 1.67 -1.72 -18.86
N LEU A 254 0.55 -1.69 -18.10
CA LEU A 254 -0.58 -0.82 -18.34
C LEU A 254 -0.36 0.64 -17.91
N GLY A 255 0.77 0.96 -17.28
CA GLY A 255 1.07 2.30 -16.77
C GLY A 255 0.20 2.74 -15.59
N ILE A 256 -0.36 1.77 -14.84
CA ILE A 256 -1.18 2.05 -13.64
C ILE A 256 -0.31 2.26 -12.41
N ILE A 257 0.87 1.63 -12.39
CA ILE A 257 1.86 1.79 -11.33
C ILE A 257 3.21 2.21 -11.92
N GLU A 258 3.98 3.00 -11.15
CA GLU A 258 5.29 3.52 -11.58
C GLU A 258 6.42 2.53 -11.29
N ARG A 259 6.30 1.69 -10.26
CA ARG A 259 7.41 0.81 -9.86
C ARG A 259 6.95 -0.50 -9.22
N ILE A 260 7.72 -1.57 -9.51
CA ILE A 260 7.61 -2.85 -8.83
C ILE A 260 8.76 -2.96 -7.83
N ILE A 261 8.46 -3.32 -6.59
CA ILE A 261 9.44 -3.64 -5.55
C ILE A 261 9.64 -5.16 -5.59
N PRO A 262 10.82 -5.64 -5.98
CA PRO A 262 11.06 -7.08 -6.08
C PRO A 262 11.04 -7.74 -4.70
N GLU A 263 10.58 -8.99 -4.66
CA GLU A 263 10.61 -9.86 -3.49
C GLU A 263 11.52 -11.04 -3.80
N GLU A 264 12.65 -11.18 -3.09
CA GLU A 264 13.57 -12.32 -3.28
C GLU A 264 12.91 -13.63 -2.86
N TYR A 265 12.05 -13.57 -1.84
CA TYR A 265 11.13 -14.63 -1.40
C TYR A 265 9.74 -14.01 -1.27
N PRO A 266 8.63 -14.80 -1.47
CA PRO A 266 7.34 -14.33 -1.00
C PRO A 266 7.47 -13.88 0.43
N ALA A 267 6.99 -12.68 0.77
CA ALA A 267 7.19 -12.09 2.10
C ALA A 267 6.66 -12.96 3.27
N SER A 268 5.99 -14.06 2.96
CA SER A 268 5.49 -15.09 3.88
C SER A 268 6.45 -16.27 4.13
N GLU A 269 7.63 -16.33 3.54
CA GLU A 269 8.54 -17.50 3.65
C GLU A 269 9.77 -17.25 4.54
N GLU A 270 9.78 -16.27 5.44
CA GLU A 270 10.85 -16.11 6.43
C GLU A 270 10.43 -16.52 7.84
#